data_da58e0d90f114839f169b0e74a814dec
#
_entry.id   da58e0d90f114839f169b0e74a814dec
#
_cell.length_a   1.000
_cell.length_b   1.000
_cell.length_c   1.000
_cell.angle_alpha   90.00
_cell.angle_beta   90.00
_cell.angle_gamma   90.00
#
_symmetry.space_group_name_H-M   'P 1'
#
loop_
_entity.id
_entity.type
_entity.pdbx_description
1 polymer ?
#
loop_
_entity_poly.entity_id
_entity_poly.type
_entity_poly.pdbx_seq_one_letter_code
_entity_poly.pdbx_strand_id
1 'polypeptide(L)'
;ERMGAMVRKTTARSSRHTKRPGISHSMIFVNRVAIGATPYASALMAGTTSSSRLATLPNVVTLVRLACLPVFLYLLFGREHRAAAAWLLAGLGATDWVDGYLARHLGQVSEMGKVLDPVADRLLFIVGGGGILVDGSVPLWFGLVVLVRELLVGGTTLVLAALGARRIDVTWWGKAGTFGLMISFPLFLASHSTLGWADTAGVLAWVAGIPGLALSLLA
;
A
#
# COMPACT_ATOMS: atom_id res chain seq x y z
N GLU A 1 57.77 46.68 -2.56
CA GLU A 1 59.26 46.54 -2.58
C GLU A 1 59.63 45.09 -2.82
N ARG A 2 60.40 44.91 -3.91
CA ARG A 2 61.35 43.85 -4.28
C ARG A 2 60.79 42.41 -4.51
N MET A 3 60.62 42.00 -5.79
CA MET A 3 61.69 41.72 -6.75
C MET A 3 62.61 40.53 -6.38
N GLY A 4 62.59 39.50 -7.22
CA GLY A 4 63.55 38.41 -7.31
C GLY A 4 62.94 37.16 -7.91
N ALA A 5 62.85 36.99 -9.20
CA ALA A 5 63.82 36.43 -10.15
C ALA A 5 63.96 34.89 -10.03
N MET A 6 63.31 34.18 -11.00
CA MET A 6 64.01 33.46 -12.09
C MET A 6 65.01 32.40 -11.66
N VAL A 7 64.65 31.11 -11.90
CA VAL A 7 65.59 30.15 -12.51
C VAL A 7 64.82 29.05 -13.28
N ARG A 8 65.00 29.05 -14.59
CA ARG A 8 64.78 27.92 -15.52
C ARG A 8 65.76 26.82 -15.23
N LYS A 9 65.32 25.56 -15.18
CA LYS A 9 66.18 24.44 -15.58
C LYS A 9 65.43 23.46 -16.46
N THR A 10 65.70 23.56 -17.73
CA THR A 10 65.59 22.54 -18.77
C THR A 10 66.42 21.31 -18.38
N THR A 11 65.81 20.14 -18.42
CA THR A 11 66.57 18.89 -18.66
C THR A 11 65.70 17.97 -19.51
N ALA A 12 66.08 17.89 -20.74
CA ALA A 12 65.76 16.84 -21.68
C ALA A 12 66.30 15.52 -21.19
N ARG A 13 65.53 14.43 -21.28
CA ARG A 13 66.09 13.13 -21.58
C ARG A 13 65.09 12.04 -21.95
N SER A 14 65.34 11.59 -23.15
CA SER A 14 65.48 10.19 -23.54
C SER A 14 64.25 9.33 -23.71
N SER A 15 63.85 9.28 -24.95
CA SER A 15 63.08 8.22 -25.58
C SER A 15 63.71 6.84 -25.34
N ARG A 16 63.01 6.00 -24.59
CA ARG A 16 63.23 4.55 -24.71
C ARG A 16 62.02 3.94 -25.43
N HIS A 17 62.27 3.61 -26.69
CA HIS A 17 61.46 2.74 -27.51
C HIS A 17 61.42 1.36 -26.85
N THR A 18 60.39 1.04 -26.09
CA THR A 18 60.06 -0.34 -25.76
C THR A 18 59.10 -0.85 -26.81
N LYS A 19 59.62 -1.70 -27.68
CA LYS A 19 58.93 -2.48 -28.69
C LYS A 19 57.88 -3.35 -27.97
N ARG A 20 56.61 -2.99 -28.08
CA ARG A 20 55.51 -3.85 -27.63
C ARG A 20 55.35 -5.00 -28.63
N PRO A 21 55.21 -6.26 -28.17
CA PRO A 21 54.93 -7.38 -29.07
C PRO A 21 53.55 -7.18 -29.70
N GLY A 22 53.47 -7.36 -31.02
CA GLY A 22 52.26 -7.22 -31.79
C GLY A 22 51.19 -8.20 -31.36
N ILE A 23 50.12 -7.70 -30.74
CA ILE A 23 48.94 -8.48 -30.46
C ILE A 23 48.21 -8.66 -31.80
N SER A 24 48.11 -9.91 -32.25
CA SER A 24 47.44 -10.31 -33.48
C SER A 24 46.00 -9.78 -33.50
N HIS A 25 45.60 -9.13 -34.59
CA HIS A 25 44.24 -8.61 -34.81
C HIS A 25 43.12 -9.66 -34.64
N SER A 26 43.44 -10.93 -34.76
CA SER A 26 42.51 -12.04 -34.54
C SER A 26 42.14 -12.23 -33.05
N MET A 27 43.04 -11.95 -32.10
CA MET A 27 42.71 -12.05 -30.65
C MET A 27 41.79 -10.92 -30.17
N ILE A 28 41.87 -9.73 -30.76
CA ILE A 28 41.01 -8.60 -30.40
C ILE A 28 39.58 -8.85 -30.85
N PHE A 29 39.37 -9.53 -32.00
CA PHE A 29 38.03 -9.82 -32.52
C PHE A 29 37.29 -10.88 -31.69
N VAL A 30 37.99 -11.94 -31.25
CA VAL A 30 37.39 -12.99 -30.39
C VAL A 30 37.02 -12.44 -29.03
N ASN A 31 37.84 -11.54 -28.46
CA ASN A 31 37.53 -10.97 -27.13
C ASN A 31 36.42 -9.94 -27.17
N ARG A 32 36.19 -9.26 -28.31
CA ARG A 32 35.02 -8.33 -28.49
C ARG A 32 33.71 -9.05 -28.64
N VAL A 33 33.69 -10.23 -29.24
CA VAL A 33 32.47 -11.06 -29.37
C VAL A 33 32.12 -11.71 -28.02
N ALA A 34 33.13 -12.10 -27.21
CA ALA A 34 32.87 -12.67 -25.89
C ALA A 34 32.42 -11.64 -24.84
N ILE A 35 32.86 -10.37 -24.94
CA ILE A 35 32.46 -9.30 -23.99
C ILE A 35 31.08 -8.71 -24.34
N GLY A 36 30.65 -8.83 -25.62
CA GLY A 36 29.34 -8.33 -26.05
C GLY A 36 28.13 -9.20 -25.66
N ALA A 37 28.37 -10.47 -25.29
CA ALA A 37 27.28 -11.42 -25.02
C ALA A 37 26.88 -11.52 -23.53
N THR A 38 27.73 -11.03 -22.60
CA THR A 38 27.54 -11.27 -21.17
C THR A 38 26.55 -10.33 -20.44
N PRO A 39 26.37 -9.05 -20.80
CA PRO A 39 25.43 -8.21 -20.05
C PRO A 39 23.96 -8.51 -20.40
N TYR A 40 23.68 -8.88 -21.66
CA TYR A 40 22.30 -9.17 -22.09
C TYR A 40 21.83 -10.56 -21.68
N ALA A 41 22.71 -11.56 -21.72
CA ALA A 41 22.37 -12.91 -21.29
C ALA A 41 22.16 -12.99 -19.77
N SER A 42 22.95 -12.28 -18.98
CA SER A 42 22.73 -12.19 -17.52
C SER A 42 21.48 -11.39 -17.15
N ALA A 43 21.16 -10.34 -17.92
CA ALA A 43 19.91 -9.60 -17.74
C ALA A 43 18.67 -10.44 -18.14
N LEU A 44 18.75 -11.26 -19.19
CA LEU A 44 17.67 -12.16 -19.58
C LEU A 44 17.49 -13.31 -18.56
N MET A 45 18.58 -13.82 -18.00
CA MET A 45 18.53 -14.86 -16.97
C MET A 45 18.12 -14.30 -15.60
N ALA A 46 18.43 -13.06 -15.29
CA ALA A 46 17.96 -12.37 -14.09
C ALA A 46 16.46 -12.00 -14.15
N GLY A 47 15.90 -11.92 -15.37
CA GLY A 47 14.47 -11.61 -15.57
C GLY A 47 13.51 -12.78 -15.35
N THR A 48 14.00 -14.02 -15.17
CA THR A 48 13.14 -15.22 -15.09
C THR A 48 12.94 -15.78 -13.69
N THR A 49 13.41 -15.12 -12.64
CA THR A 49 13.12 -15.50 -11.26
C THR A 49 12.25 -14.46 -10.54
N SER A 50 11.37 -13.77 -11.25
CA SER A 50 10.16 -13.22 -10.69
C SER A 50 9.23 -14.40 -10.39
N SER A 51 9.61 -15.24 -9.42
CA SER A 51 8.64 -16.10 -8.78
C SER A 51 7.60 -15.15 -8.21
N SER A 52 6.43 -15.16 -8.81
CA SER A 52 5.22 -14.58 -8.24
C SER A 52 5.00 -15.28 -6.89
N ARG A 53 5.66 -14.78 -5.85
CA ARG A 53 5.39 -15.22 -4.49
C ARG A 53 4.00 -14.70 -4.16
N LEU A 54 2.97 -15.46 -4.59
CA LEU A 54 1.57 -15.25 -4.22
C LEU A 54 1.42 -15.27 -2.69
N ALA A 55 2.28 -16.01 -2.01
CA ALA A 55 2.33 -16.14 -0.57
C ALA A 55 3.31 -15.14 0.08
N THR A 56 3.16 -13.85 -0.17
CA THR A 56 3.78 -12.84 0.69
C THR A 56 2.89 -12.62 1.92
N LEU A 57 3.51 -12.32 3.04
CA LEU A 57 2.79 -12.09 4.30
C LEU A 57 1.61 -11.11 4.12
N PRO A 58 1.76 -9.95 3.43
CA PRO A 58 0.65 -9.04 3.16
C PRO A 58 -0.49 -9.71 2.38
N ASN A 59 -0.20 -10.45 1.30
CA ASN A 59 -1.24 -11.11 0.50
C ASN A 59 -2.06 -12.13 1.31
N VAL A 60 -1.41 -12.88 2.21
CA VAL A 60 -2.10 -13.84 3.08
C VAL A 60 -3.05 -13.10 4.01
N VAL A 61 -2.62 -11.99 4.60
CA VAL A 61 -3.48 -11.18 5.48
C VAL A 61 -4.66 -10.61 4.72
N THR A 62 -4.47 -10.08 3.52
CA THR A 62 -5.56 -9.59 2.67
C THR A 62 -6.56 -10.70 2.33
N LEU A 63 -6.10 -11.92 2.02
CA LEU A 63 -6.97 -13.06 1.76
C LEU A 63 -7.76 -13.50 3.01
N VAL A 64 -7.12 -13.53 4.18
CA VAL A 64 -7.80 -13.81 5.46
C VAL A 64 -8.88 -12.77 5.73
N ARG A 65 -8.59 -11.49 5.51
CA ARG A 65 -9.56 -10.40 5.65
C ARG A 65 -10.77 -10.60 4.75
N LEU A 66 -10.55 -10.93 3.47
CA LEU A 66 -11.65 -11.22 2.53
C LEU A 66 -12.46 -12.45 2.96
N ALA A 67 -11.80 -13.49 3.49
CA ALA A 67 -12.49 -14.69 4.01
C ALA A 67 -13.29 -14.39 5.28
N CYS A 68 -12.96 -13.37 6.04
CA CYS A 68 -13.71 -12.94 7.21
C CYS A 68 -15.00 -12.18 6.86
N LEU A 69 -15.13 -11.61 5.65
CA LEU A 69 -16.34 -10.89 5.23
C LEU A 69 -17.62 -11.78 5.26
N PRO A 70 -17.63 -12.97 4.64
CA PRO A 70 -18.79 -13.87 4.76
C PRO A 70 -19.06 -14.31 6.21
N VAL A 71 -18.02 -14.46 7.03
CA VAL A 71 -18.17 -14.75 8.46
C VAL A 71 -18.85 -13.58 9.18
N PHE A 72 -18.44 -12.34 8.87
CA PHE A 72 -19.08 -11.13 9.40
C PHE A 72 -20.57 -11.07 9.04
N LEU A 73 -20.91 -11.28 7.76
CA LEU A 73 -22.31 -11.30 7.33
C LEU A 73 -23.12 -12.41 7.97
N TYR A 74 -22.53 -13.59 8.16
CA TYR A 74 -23.17 -14.70 8.86
C TYR A 74 -23.42 -14.39 10.35
N LEU A 75 -22.46 -13.76 11.02
CA LEU A 75 -22.64 -13.32 12.42
C LEU A 75 -23.73 -12.26 12.53
N LEU A 76 -23.78 -11.34 11.57
CA LEU A 76 -24.70 -10.21 11.59
C LEU A 76 -26.15 -10.66 11.27
N PHE A 77 -26.35 -11.38 10.17
CA PHE A 77 -27.68 -11.73 9.66
C PHE A 77 -28.11 -13.17 9.99
N GLY A 78 -27.17 -14.10 10.09
CA GLY A 78 -27.50 -15.51 10.33
C GLY A 78 -27.63 -15.87 11.80
N ARG A 79 -26.85 -15.20 12.65
CA ARG A 79 -26.84 -15.45 14.10
C ARG A 79 -27.38 -14.28 14.91
N GLU A 80 -27.54 -13.10 14.31
CA GLU A 80 -27.93 -11.85 14.96
C GLU A 80 -27.01 -11.46 16.14
N HIS A 81 -25.77 -11.94 16.10
CA HIS A 81 -24.77 -11.69 17.13
C HIS A 81 -23.98 -10.39 16.83
N ARG A 82 -24.64 -9.24 16.98
CA ARG A 82 -24.04 -7.91 16.73
C ARG A 82 -22.75 -7.68 17.51
N ALA A 83 -22.66 -8.16 18.75
CA ALA A 83 -21.43 -8.03 19.55
C ALA A 83 -20.23 -8.74 18.90
N ALA A 84 -20.40 -9.99 18.45
CA ALA A 84 -19.34 -10.73 17.78
C ALA A 84 -18.97 -10.12 16.43
N ALA A 85 -19.98 -9.67 15.66
CA ALA A 85 -19.76 -8.98 14.40
C ALA A 85 -19.01 -7.65 14.60
N ALA A 86 -19.33 -6.88 15.65
CA ALA A 86 -18.61 -5.64 16.01
C ALA A 86 -17.14 -5.90 16.33
N TRP A 87 -16.85 -6.89 17.15
CA TRP A 87 -15.48 -7.28 17.48
C TRP A 87 -14.69 -7.79 16.27
N LEU A 88 -15.35 -8.58 15.40
CA LEU A 88 -14.72 -9.05 14.17
C LEU A 88 -14.36 -7.87 13.27
N LEU A 89 -15.28 -6.94 13.05
CA LEU A 89 -15.05 -5.76 12.22
C LEU A 89 -13.97 -4.84 12.80
N ALA A 90 -13.97 -4.62 14.13
CA ALA A 90 -12.93 -3.86 14.80
C ALA A 90 -11.56 -4.53 14.66
N GLY A 91 -11.51 -5.86 14.79
CA GLY A 91 -10.28 -6.64 14.59
C GLY A 91 -9.75 -6.56 13.16
N LEU A 92 -10.62 -6.66 12.16
CA LEU A 92 -10.26 -6.50 10.76
C LEU A 92 -9.67 -5.13 10.48
N GLY A 93 -10.29 -4.08 11.02
CA GLY A 93 -9.78 -2.72 10.89
C GLY A 93 -8.44 -2.52 11.60
N ALA A 94 -8.27 -3.05 12.81
CA ALA A 94 -7.00 -2.97 13.53
C ALA A 94 -5.88 -3.73 12.80
N THR A 95 -6.18 -4.89 12.21
CA THR A 95 -5.23 -5.69 11.44
C THR A 95 -4.73 -4.92 10.22
N ASP A 96 -5.61 -4.20 9.51
CA ASP A 96 -5.24 -3.36 8.37
C ASP A 96 -4.19 -2.29 8.73
N TRP A 97 -4.36 -1.66 9.89
CA TRP A 97 -3.39 -0.68 10.37
C TRP A 97 -2.02 -1.32 10.69
N VAL A 98 -2.04 -2.49 11.33
CA VAL A 98 -0.82 -3.24 11.69
C VAL A 98 -0.10 -3.71 10.43
N ASP A 99 -0.81 -4.24 9.44
CA ASP A 99 -0.23 -4.74 8.19
C ASP A 99 0.39 -3.62 7.38
N GLY A 100 -0.29 -2.50 7.26
CA GLY A 100 0.23 -1.31 6.60
C GLY A 100 1.51 -0.77 7.28
N TYR A 101 1.61 -0.89 8.60
CA TYR A 101 2.81 -0.56 9.35
C TYR A 101 3.94 -1.55 9.07
N LEU A 102 3.64 -2.85 9.14
CA LEU A 102 4.61 -3.93 8.97
C LEU A 102 5.16 -3.99 7.55
N ALA A 103 4.31 -3.83 6.53
CA ALA A 103 4.71 -3.80 5.12
C ALA A 103 5.73 -2.69 4.83
N ARG A 104 5.55 -1.51 5.43
CA ARG A 104 6.49 -0.39 5.29
C ARG A 104 7.85 -0.68 5.94
N HIS A 105 7.88 -1.41 7.05
CA HIS A 105 9.13 -1.75 7.74
C HIS A 105 9.88 -2.93 7.13
N LEU A 106 9.15 -3.91 6.56
CA LEU A 106 9.76 -5.11 5.99
C LEU A 106 10.15 -4.97 4.51
N GLY A 107 9.73 -3.91 3.82
CA GLY A 107 10.04 -3.68 2.41
C GLY A 107 9.49 -4.76 1.47
N GLN A 108 8.58 -5.61 1.94
CA GLN A 108 7.97 -6.70 1.18
C GLN A 108 6.71 -6.21 0.46
N VAL A 109 6.90 -5.57 -0.68
CA VAL A 109 5.78 -5.12 -1.52
C VAL A 109 5.70 -6.02 -2.74
N SER A 110 4.65 -6.84 -2.84
CA SER A 110 4.39 -7.62 -4.05
C SER A 110 3.61 -6.79 -5.07
N GLU A 111 3.86 -7.03 -6.38
CA GLU A 111 3.10 -6.36 -7.45
C GLU A 111 1.60 -6.68 -7.36
N MET A 112 1.25 -7.89 -6.96
CA MET A 112 -0.14 -8.33 -6.80
C MET A 112 -0.80 -7.70 -5.57
N GLY A 113 -0.07 -7.55 -4.46
CA GLY A 113 -0.56 -6.88 -3.26
C GLY A 113 -0.89 -5.42 -3.52
N LYS A 114 -0.12 -4.71 -4.35
CA LYS A 114 -0.40 -3.31 -4.73
C LYS A 114 -1.80 -3.09 -5.33
N VAL A 115 -2.37 -4.12 -5.96
CA VAL A 115 -3.72 -4.06 -6.56
C VAL A 115 -4.75 -4.70 -5.64
N LEU A 116 -4.40 -5.82 -5.00
CA LEU A 116 -5.33 -6.60 -4.17
C LEU A 116 -5.71 -5.85 -2.89
N ASP A 117 -4.76 -5.17 -2.24
CA ASP A 117 -5.01 -4.44 -1.00
C ASP A 117 -6.05 -3.31 -1.18
N PRO A 118 -5.93 -2.38 -2.15
CA PRO A 118 -6.96 -1.36 -2.36
C PRO A 118 -8.34 -1.93 -2.69
N VAL A 119 -8.42 -3.06 -3.40
CA VAL A 119 -9.68 -3.71 -3.73
C VAL A 119 -10.30 -4.35 -2.49
N ALA A 120 -9.50 -5.05 -1.68
CA ALA A 120 -9.95 -5.69 -0.45
C ALA A 120 -10.45 -4.67 0.57
N ASP A 121 -9.75 -3.55 0.73
CA ASP A 121 -10.16 -2.46 1.61
C ASP A 121 -11.50 -1.87 1.19
N ARG A 122 -11.71 -1.67 -0.12
CA ARG A 122 -13.00 -1.19 -0.65
C ARG A 122 -14.13 -2.20 -0.42
N LEU A 123 -13.86 -3.48 -0.65
CA LEU A 123 -14.84 -4.54 -0.40
C LEU A 123 -15.19 -4.63 1.09
N LEU A 124 -14.20 -4.56 1.98
CA LEU A 124 -14.43 -4.53 3.42
C LEU A 124 -15.35 -3.37 3.81
N PHE A 125 -15.07 -2.18 3.28
CA PHE A 125 -15.84 -0.98 3.61
C PHE A 125 -17.28 -1.03 3.05
N ILE A 126 -17.45 -1.48 1.80
CA ILE A 126 -18.76 -1.57 1.15
C ILE A 126 -19.59 -2.70 1.80
N VAL A 127 -19.01 -3.88 1.97
CA VAL A 127 -19.72 -5.04 2.54
C VAL A 127 -19.95 -4.86 4.04
N GLY A 128 -18.93 -4.41 4.78
CA GLY A 128 -19.03 -4.15 6.21
C GLY A 128 -19.97 -3.00 6.51
N GLY A 129 -19.76 -1.84 5.90
CA GLY A 129 -20.60 -0.65 6.08
C GLY A 129 -22.00 -0.85 5.53
N GLY A 130 -22.15 -1.46 4.35
CA GLY A 130 -23.44 -1.79 3.76
C GLY A 130 -24.22 -2.81 4.61
N GLY A 131 -23.55 -3.82 5.14
CA GLY A 131 -24.15 -4.80 6.06
C GLY A 131 -24.71 -4.13 7.31
N ILE A 132 -23.95 -3.25 7.96
CA ILE A 132 -24.41 -2.51 9.15
C ILE A 132 -25.57 -1.55 8.83
N LEU A 133 -25.54 -0.96 7.63
CA LEU A 133 -26.63 -0.10 7.17
C LEU A 133 -27.92 -0.89 6.97
N VAL A 134 -27.86 -2.07 6.37
CA VAL A 134 -28.99 -2.98 6.17
C VAL A 134 -29.51 -3.52 7.52
N ASP A 135 -28.60 -3.81 8.46
CA ASP A 135 -28.94 -4.23 9.83
C ASP A 135 -29.66 -3.13 10.63
N GLY A 136 -29.57 -1.87 10.19
CA GLY A 136 -30.19 -0.72 10.87
C GLY A 136 -29.43 -0.22 12.10
N SER A 137 -28.24 -0.76 12.38
CA SER A 137 -27.41 -0.32 13.51
C SER A 137 -26.78 1.06 13.28
N VAL A 138 -26.77 1.56 12.05
CA VAL A 138 -26.31 2.91 11.71
C VAL A 138 -27.47 3.73 11.11
N PRO A 139 -27.62 5.02 11.43
CA PRO A 139 -28.64 5.85 10.80
C PRO A 139 -28.45 5.91 9.28
N LEU A 140 -29.56 5.72 8.55
CA LEU A 140 -29.57 5.60 7.09
C LEU A 140 -28.84 6.75 6.39
N TRP A 141 -29.10 7.99 6.81
CA TRP A 141 -28.45 9.16 6.20
C TRP A 141 -26.94 9.14 6.36
N PHE A 142 -26.44 8.76 7.57
CA PHE A 142 -25.01 8.71 7.87
C PHE A 142 -24.34 7.62 7.03
N GLY A 143 -24.88 6.39 7.07
CA GLY A 143 -24.33 5.27 6.31
C GLY A 143 -24.34 5.51 4.81
N LEU A 144 -25.43 6.11 4.26
CA LEU A 144 -25.49 6.44 2.83
C LEU A 144 -24.47 7.49 2.43
N VAL A 145 -24.31 8.58 3.19
CA VAL A 145 -23.32 9.62 2.89
C VAL A 145 -21.90 9.03 2.88
N VAL A 146 -21.60 8.20 3.87
CA VAL A 146 -20.28 7.53 3.94
C VAL A 146 -20.07 6.59 2.76
N LEU A 147 -21.03 5.72 2.43
CA LEU A 147 -20.92 4.76 1.33
C LEU A 147 -20.82 5.45 -0.03
N VAL A 148 -21.64 6.48 -0.28
CA VAL A 148 -21.59 7.26 -1.54
C VAL A 148 -20.24 7.95 -1.67
N ARG A 149 -19.75 8.59 -0.61
CA ARG A 149 -18.42 9.20 -0.60
C ARG A 149 -17.34 8.18 -0.91
N GLU A 150 -17.40 7.02 -0.29
CA GLU A 150 -16.39 5.97 -0.46
C GLU A 150 -16.39 5.41 -1.90
N LEU A 151 -17.57 5.20 -2.47
CA LEU A 151 -17.72 4.78 -3.86
C LEU A 151 -17.18 5.85 -4.83
N LEU A 152 -17.47 7.12 -4.59
CA LEU A 152 -16.98 8.22 -5.44
C LEU A 152 -15.47 8.34 -5.38
N VAL A 153 -14.88 8.42 -4.19
CA VAL A 153 -13.42 8.59 -4.02
C VAL A 153 -12.68 7.33 -4.49
N GLY A 154 -13.17 6.14 -4.11
CA GLY A 154 -12.58 4.88 -4.52
C GLY A 154 -12.70 4.63 -6.01
N GLY A 155 -13.89 4.87 -6.58
CA GLY A 155 -14.13 4.75 -8.00
C GLY A 155 -13.26 5.70 -8.82
N THR A 156 -13.20 6.97 -8.43
CA THR A 156 -12.33 7.97 -9.08
C THR A 156 -10.87 7.55 -9.03
N THR A 157 -10.40 7.08 -7.87
CA THR A 157 -9.00 6.63 -7.71
C THR A 157 -8.70 5.43 -8.61
N LEU A 158 -9.61 4.45 -8.71
CA LEU A 158 -9.44 3.29 -9.57
C LEU A 158 -9.45 3.67 -11.06
N VAL A 159 -10.38 4.54 -11.48
CA VAL A 159 -10.44 5.02 -12.87
C VAL A 159 -9.17 5.78 -13.25
N LEU A 160 -8.71 6.69 -12.41
CA LEU A 160 -7.47 7.43 -12.65
C LEU A 160 -6.24 6.52 -12.70
N ALA A 161 -6.18 5.50 -11.83
CA ALA A 161 -5.12 4.50 -11.86
C ALA A 161 -5.14 3.70 -13.18
N ALA A 162 -6.33 3.30 -13.65
CA ALA A 162 -6.48 2.58 -14.91
C ALA A 162 -6.09 3.43 -16.14
N LEU A 163 -6.30 4.76 -16.06
CA LEU A 163 -5.89 5.71 -17.09
C LEU A 163 -4.40 6.09 -17.02
N GLY A 164 -3.62 5.49 -16.10
CA GLY A 164 -2.20 5.75 -15.96
C GLY A 164 -1.86 7.10 -15.31
N ALA A 165 -2.82 7.74 -14.64
CA ALA A 165 -2.57 8.98 -13.93
C ALA A 165 -1.58 8.77 -12.78
N ARG A 166 -0.74 9.77 -12.53
CA ARG A 166 0.14 9.78 -11.36
C ARG A 166 -0.70 9.71 -10.09
N ARG A 167 -0.20 8.99 -9.07
CA ARG A 167 -0.87 8.86 -7.77
C ARG A 167 -1.21 10.23 -7.23
N ILE A 168 -2.50 10.42 -6.91
CA ILE A 168 -2.97 11.59 -6.18
C ILE A 168 -2.67 11.31 -4.71
N ASP A 169 -1.87 12.15 -4.08
CA ASP A 169 -1.58 12.02 -2.66
C ASP A 169 -2.84 12.35 -1.86
N VAL A 170 -3.27 11.39 -1.05
CA VAL A 170 -4.39 11.57 -0.12
C VAL A 170 -3.93 12.51 1.00
N THR A 171 -4.70 13.57 1.24
CA THR A 171 -4.42 14.53 2.30
C THR A 171 -4.40 13.86 3.67
N TRP A 172 -3.66 14.42 4.62
CA TRP A 172 -3.61 13.91 6.00
C TRP A 172 -5.00 13.90 6.64
N TRP A 173 -5.80 14.94 6.36
CA TRP A 173 -7.17 15.08 6.84
C TRP A 173 -8.09 13.96 6.34
N GLY A 174 -7.94 13.55 5.08
CA GLY A 174 -8.69 12.43 4.52
C GLY A 174 -8.34 11.10 5.20
N LYS A 175 -7.07 10.87 5.51
CA LYS A 175 -6.63 9.68 6.28
C LYS A 175 -7.22 9.67 7.68
N ALA A 176 -7.18 10.80 8.40
CA ALA A 176 -7.78 10.93 9.72
C ALA A 176 -9.30 10.72 9.69
N GLY A 177 -9.98 11.27 8.68
CA GLY A 177 -11.41 11.09 8.46
C GLY A 177 -11.79 9.64 8.24
N THR A 178 -11.11 8.94 7.34
CA THR A 178 -11.36 7.51 7.07
C THR A 178 -11.09 6.65 8.30
N PHE A 179 -10.06 6.96 9.07
CA PHE A 179 -9.75 6.27 10.33
C PHE A 179 -10.86 6.46 11.38
N GLY A 180 -11.38 7.68 11.52
CA GLY A 180 -12.53 7.96 12.39
C GLY A 180 -13.79 7.17 12.00
N LEU A 181 -14.09 7.08 10.71
CA LEU A 181 -15.20 6.28 10.20
C LEU A 181 -14.98 4.79 10.45
N MET A 182 -13.77 4.29 10.26
CA MET A 182 -13.42 2.90 10.49
C MET A 182 -13.60 2.46 11.96
N ILE A 183 -13.39 3.37 12.91
CA ILE A 183 -13.69 3.15 14.34
C ILE A 183 -15.18 3.26 14.60
N SER A 184 -15.88 4.19 13.96
CA SER A 184 -17.29 4.50 14.25
C SER A 184 -18.22 3.34 13.88
N PHE A 185 -18.02 2.65 12.75
CA PHE A 185 -18.88 1.55 12.30
C PHE A 185 -18.99 0.37 13.29
N PRO A 186 -17.89 -0.23 13.76
CA PRO A 186 -17.99 -1.28 14.78
C PRO A 186 -18.57 -0.77 16.10
N LEU A 187 -18.38 0.50 16.46
CA LEU A 187 -18.99 1.08 17.65
C LEU A 187 -20.53 1.27 17.49
N PHE A 188 -20.99 1.67 16.31
CA PHE A 188 -22.43 1.68 16.03
C PHE A 188 -23.04 0.29 16.16
N LEU A 189 -22.38 -0.73 15.65
CA LEU A 189 -22.83 -2.11 15.76
C LEU A 189 -22.81 -2.59 17.22
N ALA A 190 -21.75 -2.24 17.97
CA ALA A 190 -21.65 -2.54 19.39
C ALA A 190 -22.76 -1.86 20.23
N SER A 191 -23.19 -0.65 19.85
CA SER A 191 -24.24 0.09 20.55
C SER A 191 -25.63 -0.57 20.43
N HIS A 192 -25.84 -1.36 19.38
CA HIS A 192 -27.07 -2.15 19.16
C HIS A 192 -26.92 -3.61 19.60
N SER A 193 -25.90 -3.92 20.39
CA SER A 193 -25.62 -5.26 20.92
C SER A 193 -25.97 -5.39 22.39
N THR A 194 -25.84 -6.60 22.92
CA THR A 194 -26.08 -6.92 24.35
C THR A 194 -24.88 -6.65 25.26
N LEU A 195 -23.91 -5.86 24.80
CA LEU A 195 -22.72 -5.53 25.57
C LEU A 195 -23.08 -4.56 26.73
N GLY A 196 -22.49 -4.78 27.91
CA GLY A 196 -22.75 -3.94 29.09
C GLY A 196 -22.30 -2.47 28.93
N TRP A 197 -21.61 -2.11 27.86
CA TRP A 197 -21.14 -0.76 27.53
C TRP A 197 -21.76 -0.24 26.20
N ALA A 198 -22.88 -0.83 25.77
CA ALA A 198 -23.54 -0.46 24.49
C ALA A 198 -23.87 1.03 24.39
N ASP A 199 -24.38 1.65 25.47
CA ASP A 199 -24.71 3.07 25.49
C ASP A 199 -23.45 3.93 25.29
N THR A 200 -22.35 3.57 25.94
CA THR A 200 -21.05 4.24 25.76
C THR A 200 -20.53 4.07 24.35
N ALA A 201 -20.69 2.88 23.76
CA ALA A 201 -20.32 2.63 22.37
C ALA A 201 -21.08 3.54 21.42
N GLY A 202 -22.37 3.80 21.65
CA GLY A 202 -23.19 4.72 20.86
C GLY A 202 -22.65 6.16 20.90
N VAL A 203 -22.29 6.66 22.09
CA VAL A 203 -21.68 7.99 22.22
C VAL A 203 -20.34 8.04 21.48
N LEU A 204 -19.48 7.05 21.68
CA LEU A 204 -18.15 6.99 21.02
C LEU A 204 -18.28 6.86 19.51
N ALA A 205 -19.31 6.14 19.02
CA ALA A 205 -19.58 6.02 17.59
C ALA A 205 -19.83 7.38 16.95
N TRP A 206 -20.62 8.24 17.61
CA TRP A 206 -20.89 9.60 17.12
C TRP A 206 -19.70 10.54 17.28
N VAL A 207 -18.97 10.45 18.39
CA VAL A 207 -17.74 11.24 18.63
C VAL A 207 -16.67 10.95 17.59
N ALA A 208 -16.54 9.70 17.13
CA ALA A 208 -15.62 9.34 16.06
C ALA A 208 -16.22 9.59 14.67
N GLY A 209 -17.51 9.30 14.50
CA GLY A 209 -18.18 9.30 13.21
C GLY A 209 -18.41 10.70 12.62
N ILE A 210 -18.92 11.65 13.40
CA ILE A 210 -19.19 13.01 12.89
C ILE A 210 -17.90 13.73 12.48
N PRO A 211 -16.86 13.82 13.32
CA PRO A 211 -15.60 14.41 12.89
C PRO A 211 -14.94 13.63 11.75
N GLY A 212 -15.02 12.27 11.79
CA GLY A 212 -14.52 11.42 10.74
C GLY A 212 -15.19 11.72 9.39
N LEU A 213 -16.51 11.84 9.36
CA LEU A 213 -17.27 12.20 8.16
C LEU A 213 -16.91 13.61 7.69
N ALA A 214 -16.90 14.60 8.57
CA ALA A 214 -16.57 15.97 8.23
C ALA A 214 -15.17 16.08 7.59
N LEU A 215 -14.15 15.50 8.25
CA LEU A 215 -12.79 15.49 7.73
C LEU A 215 -12.68 14.76 6.40
N SER A 216 -13.43 13.67 6.22
CA SER A 216 -13.40 12.88 5.00
C SER A 216 -14.08 13.57 3.82
N LEU A 217 -15.03 14.46 4.06
CA LEU A 217 -15.70 15.26 3.02
C LEU A 217 -14.93 16.52 2.65
N LEU A 218 -14.13 17.06 3.57
CA LEU A 218 -13.31 18.26 3.35
C LEU A 218 -11.96 17.96 2.68
N ALA A 219 -11.57 16.69 2.57
CA ALA A 219 -10.28 16.25 2.06
C ALA A 219 -10.27 15.91 0.58
#